data_b92902c0d148e2202085f0398a27c2bb
#
_entry.id   b92902c0d148e2202085f0398a27c2bb
#
_cell.length_a   1.000
_cell.length_b   1.000
_cell.length_c   1.000
_cell.angle_alpha   90.00
_cell.angle_beta   90.00
_cell.angle_gamma   90.00
#
_symmetry.space_group_name_H-M   'P 1'
#
loop_
_entity.id
_entity.type
_entity.pdbx_description
1 polymer ?
#
loop_
_entity_poly.entity_id
_entity_poly.type
_entity_poly.pdbx_seq_one_letter_code
_entity_poly.pdbx_strand_id
1 'polypeptide(L)'
;MKANSTIKPKYEEGTYYVWVGGSCDYGHEKRCSGGAYIMEKDGKVIDEYVISDDHTTEFRMILTVMIHAMRVIPEGSTIVFMTNVAYIQNFDKEPTDKVANAELIKECISVKKKHNSTVVKLVPFHKYTQMPRTHEMAHEAMMTLRSRR
;
A
#
# COMPACT_ATOMS: atom_id res chain seq x y z
N MET A 1 6.23 -1.71 22.96
CA MET A 1 7.57 -1.22 22.63
C MET A 1 7.48 -0.17 21.54
N LYS A 2 8.19 0.90 21.67
CA LYS A 2 8.19 1.94 20.63
C LYS A 2 8.95 1.46 19.41
N ALA A 3 8.51 1.90 18.23
CA ALA A 3 9.31 1.74 17.03
C ALA A 3 10.65 2.42 17.23
N ASN A 4 11.72 1.80 16.76
CA ASN A 4 13.05 2.39 16.90
C ASN A 4 13.25 3.45 15.80
N SER A 5 13.05 4.72 16.16
CA SER A 5 13.14 5.83 15.23
C SER A 5 14.56 6.06 14.70
N THR A 6 15.59 5.44 15.30
CA THR A 6 16.96 5.55 14.83
C THR A 6 17.29 4.56 13.73
N ILE A 7 16.46 3.51 13.56
CA ILE A 7 16.63 2.52 12.50
C ILE A 7 16.07 3.10 11.21
N LYS A 8 16.91 3.19 10.20
CA LYS A 8 16.49 3.63 8.86
C LYS A 8 16.62 2.47 7.89
N PRO A 9 15.66 2.30 6.96
CA PRO A 9 15.79 1.32 5.90
C PRO A 9 17.01 1.61 5.04
N LYS A 10 17.57 0.57 4.43
CA LYS A 10 18.57 0.77 3.38
C LYS A 10 17.87 1.14 2.10
N TYR A 11 18.27 2.27 1.53
CA TYR A 11 17.73 2.74 0.26
C TYR A 11 18.79 2.63 -0.84
N GLU A 12 18.39 2.05 -1.95
CA GLU A 12 19.20 2.07 -3.16
C GLU A 12 18.89 3.35 -3.92
N GLU A 13 19.92 4.04 -4.40
CA GLU A 13 19.76 5.28 -5.13
C GLU A 13 18.87 5.08 -6.36
N GLY A 14 17.93 5.98 -6.57
CA GLY A 14 17.04 5.95 -7.73
C GLY A 14 15.85 5.01 -7.58
N THR A 15 15.81 4.16 -6.58
CA THR A 15 14.70 3.24 -6.33
C THR A 15 13.60 3.93 -5.53
N TYR A 16 12.35 3.70 -5.93
CA TYR A 16 11.18 4.19 -5.18
C TYR A 16 10.79 3.17 -4.12
N TYR A 17 10.67 3.63 -2.89
CA TYR A 17 10.22 2.81 -1.75
C TYR A 17 8.83 3.31 -1.34
N VAL A 18 7.84 2.44 -1.44
CA VAL A 18 6.45 2.80 -1.20
C VAL A 18 5.92 1.96 -0.04
N TRP A 19 5.70 2.62 1.10
CA TRP A 19 5.14 2.00 2.29
C TRP A 19 3.64 2.01 2.14
N VAL A 20 3.00 0.84 2.20
CA VAL A 20 1.56 0.72 1.98
C VAL A 20 0.87 0.12 3.19
N GLY A 21 -0.31 0.62 3.49
CA GLY A 21 -1.11 0.11 4.59
C GLY A 21 -2.59 0.29 4.33
N GLY A 22 -3.38 -0.52 5.01
CA GLY A 22 -4.83 -0.46 4.91
C GLY A 22 -5.47 -0.64 6.27
N SER A 23 -6.73 -0.27 6.36
CA SER A 23 -7.57 -0.45 7.54
C SER A 23 -8.99 -0.70 7.07
N CYS A 24 -9.69 -1.60 7.73
CA CYS A 24 -11.09 -1.88 7.42
C CYS A 24 -11.84 -2.19 8.70
N ASP A 25 -13.00 -1.55 8.87
CA ASP A 25 -13.91 -1.89 9.96
C ASP A 25 -14.90 -2.95 9.48
N TYR A 26 -14.50 -4.20 9.61
CA TYR A 26 -15.34 -5.35 9.22
C TYR A 26 -16.58 -5.50 10.09
N GLY A 27 -16.59 -4.90 11.28
CA GLY A 27 -17.74 -4.90 12.16
C GLY A 27 -18.80 -3.87 11.80
N HIS A 28 -18.47 -2.93 10.93
CA HIS A 28 -19.41 -1.91 10.47
C HIS A 28 -20.21 -2.45 9.28
N GLU A 29 -21.53 -2.19 9.25
CA GLU A 29 -22.39 -2.68 8.18
C GLU A 29 -21.93 -2.25 6.79
N LYS A 30 -21.33 -1.07 6.66
CA LYS A 30 -20.82 -0.53 5.40
C LYS A 30 -19.36 -0.87 5.15
N ARG A 31 -18.70 -1.58 6.05
CA ARG A 31 -17.28 -1.94 5.94
C ARG A 31 -16.43 -0.77 5.48
N CYS A 32 -16.50 0.35 6.22
CA CYS A 32 -15.69 1.52 5.92
C CYS A 32 -14.21 1.15 5.99
N SER A 33 -13.45 1.56 5.00
CA SER A 33 -12.05 1.17 4.85
C SER A 33 -11.20 2.36 4.44
N GLY A 34 -9.91 2.29 4.73
CA GLY A 34 -8.93 3.26 4.31
C GLY A 34 -7.71 2.59 3.75
N GLY A 35 -6.99 3.30 2.91
CA GLY A 35 -5.70 2.88 2.39
C GLY A 35 -4.77 4.08 2.31
N ALA A 36 -3.47 3.83 2.41
CA ALA A 36 -2.49 4.90 2.38
C ALA A 36 -1.15 4.41 1.86
N TYR A 37 -0.36 5.33 1.32
CA TYR A 37 1.05 5.08 1.11
C TYR A 37 1.89 6.30 1.51
N ILE A 38 3.16 6.00 1.82
CA ILE A 38 4.23 6.99 1.93
C ILE A 38 5.27 6.58 0.90
N MET A 39 5.61 7.48 0.00
CA MET A 39 6.58 7.21 -1.05
C MET A 39 7.88 7.93 -0.77
N GLU A 40 8.97 7.19 -0.81
CA GLU A 40 10.32 7.73 -0.57
C GLU A 40 11.24 7.43 -1.74
N LYS A 41 12.16 8.36 -1.99
CA LYS A 41 13.23 8.18 -2.97
C LYS A 41 14.46 8.90 -2.45
N ASP A 42 15.62 8.24 -2.53
CA ASP A 42 16.89 8.77 -2.05
C ASP A 42 16.81 9.25 -0.59
N GLY A 43 16.07 8.51 0.24
CA GLY A 43 15.93 8.80 1.66
C GLY A 43 14.97 9.92 2.02
N LYS A 44 14.22 10.44 1.07
CA LYS A 44 13.27 11.54 1.30
C LYS A 44 11.85 11.14 0.93
N VAL A 45 10.88 11.58 1.72
CA VAL A 45 9.46 11.45 1.39
C VAL A 45 9.16 12.39 0.22
N ILE A 46 8.68 11.83 -0.88
CA ILE A 46 8.34 12.60 -2.08
C ILE A 46 6.84 12.65 -2.35
N ASP A 47 6.05 11.76 -1.75
CA ASP A 47 4.60 11.74 -1.93
C ASP A 47 3.93 10.98 -0.79
N GLU A 48 2.72 11.38 -0.46
CA GLU A 48 1.85 10.66 0.46
C GLU A 48 0.44 10.65 -0.15
N TYR A 49 -0.30 9.56 0.08
CA TYR A 49 -1.61 9.39 -0.52
C TYR A 49 -2.53 8.62 0.41
N VAL A 50 -3.76 9.04 0.53
CA VAL A 50 -4.78 8.33 1.32
C VAL A 50 -6.08 8.23 0.53
N ILE A 51 -6.77 7.13 0.72
CA ILE A 51 -8.11 6.90 0.17
C ILE A 51 -9.01 6.31 1.25
N SER A 52 -10.30 6.44 1.04
CA SER A 52 -11.28 5.72 1.85
C SER A 52 -12.47 5.37 0.98
N ASP A 53 -13.13 4.28 1.32
CA ASP A 53 -14.34 3.82 0.62
C ASP A 53 -15.11 2.89 1.55
N ASP A 54 -16.39 2.66 1.22
CA ASP A 54 -17.21 1.70 1.94
C ASP A 54 -17.47 0.45 1.08
N HIS A 55 -18.05 -0.59 1.70
CA HIS A 55 -18.35 -1.87 1.03
C HIS A 55 -17.12 -2.49 0.33
N THR A 56 -15.96 -2.39 0.96
CA THR A 56 -14.71 -2.87 0.41
C THR A 56 -13.88 -3.61 1.47
N THR A 57 -12.61 -3.86 1.20
CA THR A 57 -11.72 -4.62 2.09
C THR A 57 -10.36 -3.95 2.19
N GLU A 58 -9.59 -4.31 3.21
CA GLU A 58 -8.21 -3.88 3.36
C GLU A 58 -7.39 -4.23 2.12
N PHE A 59 -7.54 -5.45 1.60
CA PHE A 59 -6.82 -5.91 0.42
C PHE A 59 -7.06 -5.00 -0.78
N ARG A 60 -8.34 -4.67 -1.05
CA ARG A 60 -8.68 -3.77 -2.16
C ARG A 60 -8.11 -2.38 -1.97
N MET A 61 -8.13 -1.88 -0.74
CA MET A 61 -7.56 -0.55 -0.44
C MET A 61 -6.06 -0.52 -0.69
N ILE A 62 -5.34 -1.54 -0.23
CA ILE A 62 -3.89 -1.63 -0.44
C ILE A 62 -3.56 -1.73 -1.92
N LEU A 63 -4.24 -2.62 -2.66
CA LEU A 63 -4.02 -2.73 -4.11
C LEU A 63 -4.29 -1.42 -4.83
N THR A 64 -5.35 -0.71 -4.43
CA THR A 64 -5.72 0.56 -5.07
C THR A 64 -4.63 1.62 -4.87
N VAL A 65 -4.06 1.73 -3.67
CA VAL A 65 -2.97 2.69 -3.45
C VAL A 65 -1.68 2.26 -4.14
N MET A 66 -1.42 0.95 -4.25
CA MET A 66 -0.26 0.44 -5.01
C MET A 66 -0.39 0.80 -6.50
N ILE A 67 -1.56 0.61 -7.08
CA ILE A 67 -1.84 0.96 -8.48
C ILE A 67 -1.61 2.46 -8.69
N HIS A 68 -2.12 3.29 -7.79
CA HIS A 68 -1.92 4.73 -7.87
C HIS A 68 -0.43 5.09 -7.84
N ALA A 69 0.34 4.50 -6.92
CA ALA A 69 1.77 4.73 -6.84
C ALA A 69 2.48 4.38 -8.15
N MET A 70 2.15 3.22 -8.71
CA MET A 70 2.77 2.78 -9.97
C MET A 70 2.41 3.68 -11.16
N ARG A 71 1.25 4.34 -11.11
CA ARG A 71 0.84 5.27 -12.17
C ARG A 71 1.51 6.63 -12.06
N VAL A 72 1.80 7.12 -10.85
CA VAL A 72 2.45 8.42 -10.68
C VAL A 72 3.96 8.34 -10.76
N ILE A 73 4.55 7.17 -10.50
CA ILE A 73 5.99 6.95 -10.67
C ILE A 73 6.31 6.83 -12.16
N PRO A 74 7.37 7.48 -12.66
CA PRO A 74 7.73 7.40 -14.07
C PRO A 74 7.92 5.96 -14.55
N GLU A 75 7.43 5.66 -15.75
CA GLU A 75 7.59 4.33 -16.36
C GLU A 75 9.07 3.94 -16.45
N GLY A 76 9.35 2.65 -16.32
CA GLY A 76 10.71 2.14 -16.35
C GLY A 76 11.45 2.23 -15.02
N SER A 77 10.77 2.61 -13.95
CA SER A 77 11.36 2.76 -12.61
C SER A 77 11.49 1.41 -11.89
N THR A 78 12.30 1.41 -10.85
CA THR A 78 12.39 0.29 -9.90
C THR A 78 11.62 0.68 -8.64
N ILE A 79 10.68 -0.17 -8.22
CA ILE A 79 9.77 0.10 -7.11
C ILE A 79 9.84 -1.04 -6.11
N VAL A 80 9.98 -0.70 -4.84
CA VAL A 80 9.89 -1.65 -3.72
C VAL A 80 8.70 -1.23 -2.85
N PHE A 81 7.68 -2.07 -2.81
CA PHE A 81 6.58 -1.88 -1.88
C PHE A 81 6.93 -2.49 -0.54
N MET A 82 6.79 -1.72 0.52
CA MET A 82 7.07 -2.14 1.89
C MET A 82 5.73 -2.33 2.61
N THR A 83 5.49 -3.53 3.13
CA THR A 83 4.25 -3.85 3.82
C THR A 83 4.48 -4.86 4.92
N ASN A 84 3.60 -4.88 5.93
CA ASN A 84 3.56 -5.94 6.93
C ASN A 84 2.49 -6.99 6.64
N VAL A 85 1.81 -6.87 5.49
CA VAL A 85 0.68 -7.74 5.12
C VAL A 85 1.15 -8.81 4.13
N ALA A 86 1.28 -10.05 4.63
CA ALA A 86 1.89 -11.15 3.86
C ALA A 86 1.16 -11.48 2.55
N TYR A 87 -0.17 -11.43 2.53
CA TYR A 87 -0.92 -11.82 1.34
C TYR A 87 -0.72 -10.86 0.15
N ILE A 88 -0.18 -9.67 0.38
CA ILE A 88 0.13 -8.73 -0.69
C ILE A 88 1.30 -9.20 -1.57
N GLN A 89 2.15 -10.10 -1.08
CA GLN A 89 3.26 -10.61 -1.87
C GLN A 89 2.83 -11.31 -3.16
N ASN A 90 1.58 -11.77 -3.22
CA ASN A 90 1.07 -12.50 -4.38
C ASN A 90 0.24 -11.63 -5.32
N PHE A 91 0.35 -10.32 -5.21
CA PHE A 91 -0.47 -9.39 -5.99
C PHE A 91 -0.23 -9.47 -7.51
N ASP A 92 0.88 -10.04 -7.92
CA ASP A 92 1.28 -10.12 -9.32
C ASP A 92 1.03 -11.48 -9.98
N LYS A 93 0.37 -12.41 -9.27
CA LYS A 93 -0.01 -13.69 -9.86
C LYS A 93 -1.26 -13.50 -10.71
N GLU A 94 -1.22 -14.00 -11.95
CA GLU A 94 -2.33 -13.90 -12.88
C GLU A 94 -3.56 -14.61 -12.29
N PRO A 95 -4.66 -13.90 -12.03
CA PRO A 95 -5.84 -14.54 -11.45
C PRO A 95 -6.72 -15.17 -12.52
N THR A 96 -7.49 -16.18 -12.11
CA THR A 96 -8.60 -16.68 -12.92
C THR A 96 -9.81 -15.74 -12.70
N ASP A 97 -10.78 -15.76 -13.62
CA ASP A 97 -11.97 -14.93 -13.50
C ASP A 97 -12.83 -15.28 -12.28
N LYS A 98 -12.59 -16.44 -11.66
CA LYS A 98 -13.31 -16.90 -10.48
C LYS A 98 -12.71 -16.37 -9.17
N VAL A 99 -11.51 -15.79 -9.22
CA VAL A 99 -10.84 -15.28 -8.04
C VAL A 99 -11.45 -13.93 -7.66
N ALA A 100 -11.72 -13.74 -6.36
CA ALA A 100 -12.17 -12.45 -5.86
C ALA A 100 -11.16 -11.36 -6.22
N ASN A 101 -11.66 -10.20 -6.62
CA ASN A 101 -10.83 -9.04 -7.00
C ASN A 101 -9.99 -9.26 -8.27
N ALA A 102 -10.36 -10.21 -9.12
CA ALA A 102 -9.61 -10.54 -10.33
C ALA A 102 -9.34 -9.30 -11.21
N GLU A 103 -10.33 -8.44 -11.40
CA GLU A 103 -10.16 -7.23 -12.22
C GLU A 103 -9.13 -6.27 -11.65
N LEU A 104 -9.16 -6.07 -10.33
CA LEU A 104 -8.22 -5.19 -9.64
C LEU A 104 -6.79 -5.75 -9.70
N ILE A 105 -6.65 -7.06 -9.54
CA ILE A 105 -5.36 -7.74 -9.65
C ILE A 105 -4.81 -7.62 -11.08
N LYS A 106 -5.66 -7.82 -12.11
CA LYS A 106 -5.27 -7.66 -13.52
C LYS A 106 -4.80 -6.24 -13.82
N GLU A 107 -5.49 -5.25 -13.28
CA GLU A 107 -5.08 -3.85 -13.42
C GLU A 107 -3.72 -3.61 -12.76
N CYS A 108 -3.50 -4.16 -11.58
CA CYS A 108 -2.23 -4.07 -10.88
C CYS A 108 -1.09 -4.67 -11.71
N ILE A 109 -1.30 -5.86 -12.26
CA ILE A 109 -0.32 -6.53 -13.14
C ILE A 109 -0.03 -5.68 -14.39
N SER A 110 -1.06 -5.10 -14.98
CA SER A 110 -0.93 -4.26 -16.18
C SER A 110 -0.03 -3.05 -15.92
N VAL A 111 -0.24 -2.32 -14.84
CA VAL A 111 0.60 -1.16 -14.53
C VAL A 111 2.01 -1.56 -14.09
N LYS A 112 2.14 -2.70 -13.41
CA LYS A 112 3.44 -3.26 -13.03
C LYS A 112 4.35 -3.47 -14.25
N LYS A 113 3.78 -3.94 -15.35
CA LYS A 113 4.54 -4.23 -16.58
C LYS A 113 5.19 -2.99 -17.19
N LYS A 114 4.77 -1.80 -16.82
CA LYS A 114 5.35 -0.54 -17.31
C LYS A 114 6.63 -0.14 -16.58
N HIS A 115 6.99 -0.89 -15.52
CA HIS A 115 8.17 -0.60 -14.73
C HIS A 115 9.26 -1.65 -14.93
N ASN A 116 10.49 -1.25 -14.67
CA ASN A 116 11.66 -2.11 -14.81
C ASN A 116 11.61 -3.26 -13.81
N SER A 117 11.27 -2.95 -12.56
CA SER A 117 11.15 -3.95 -11.50
C SER A 117 10.16 -3.45 -10.45
N THR A 118 9.29 -4.34 -9.98
CA THR A 118 8.35 -4.06 -8.89
C THR A 118 8.35 -5.27 -7.97
N VAL A 119 8.77 -5.07 -6.74
CA VAL A 119 8.81 -6.14 -5.73
C VAL A 119 8.09 -5.72 -4.48
N VAL A 120 7.60 -6.70 -3.71
CA VAL A 120 6.98 -6.47 -2.41
C VAL A 120 7.89 -7.06 -1.35
N LYS A 121 8.26 -6.24 -0.38
CA LYS A 121 9.11 -6.64 0.74
C LYS A 121 8.30 -6.61 2.02
N LEU A 122 8.27 -7.74 2.75
CA LEU A 122 7.65 -7.78 4.07
C LEU A 122 8.58 -7.16 5.09
N VAL A 123 8.02 -6.28 5.92
CA VAL A 123 8.76 -5.66 7.01
C VAL A 123 7.97 -5.80 8.31
N PRO A 124 8.65 -5.99 9.44
CA PRO A 124 7.97 -6.00 10.74
C PRO A 124 7.34 -4.63 11.02
N PHE A 125 6.12 -4.66 11.59
CA PHE A 125 5.34 -3.44 11.82
C PHE A 125 6.07 -2.38 12.63
N HIS A 126 6.79 -2.79 13.67
CA HIS A 126 7.45 -1.86 14.59
C HIS A 126 8.93 -1.61 14.30
N LYS A 127 9.47 -2.17 13.21
CA LYS A 127 10.90 -2.00 12.90
C LYS A 127 11.22 -0.59 12.39
N TYR A 128 10.33 -0.01 11.58
CA TYR A 128 10.51 1.31 10.99
C TYR A 128 9.30 2.18 11.30
N THR A 129 9.50 3.48 11.49
CA THR A 129 8.42 4.40 11.81
C THR A 129 7.41 4.58 10.68
N GLN A 130 7.84 4.38 9.43
CA GLN A 130 6.98 4.53 8.26
C GLN A 130 5.80 3.57 8.27
N MET A 131 5.98 2.34 8.77
CA MET A 131 4.91 1.35 8.74
C MET A 131 3.76 1.72 9.68
N PRO A 132 3.98 2.00 10.98
CA PRO A 132 2.92 2.49 11.85
C PRO A 132 2.28 3.78 11.35
N ARG A 133 3.08 4.70 10.81
CA ARG A 133 2.55 5.96 10.30
C ARG A 133 1.61 5.75 9.12
N THR A 134 1.99 4.90 8.18
CA THR A 134 1.14 4.58 7.03
C THR A 134 -0.18 3.95 7.48
N HIS A 135 -0.10 3.04 8.46
CA HIS A 135 -1.27 2.40 9.05
C HIS A 135 -2.19 3.41 9.72
N GLU A 136 -1.62 4.36 10.47
CA GLU A 136 -2.36 5.43 11.12
C GLU A 136 -3.09 6.30 10.10
N MET A 137 -2.43 6.65 8.99
CA MET A 137 -3.04 7.42 7.90
C MET A 137 -4.25 6.70 7.33
N ALA A 138 -4.12 5.39 7.06
CA ALA A 138 -5.22 4.57 6.55
C ALA A 138 -6.36 4.48 7.57
N HIS A 139 -6.04 4.29 8.84
CA HIS A 139 -7.02 4.19 9.91
C HIS A 139 -7.79 5.50 10.09
N GLU A 140 -7.12 6.63 10.08
CA GLU A 140 -7.77 7.95 10.18
C GLU A 140 -8.72 8.19 9.01
N ALA A 141 -8.32 7.82 7.80
CA ALA A 141 -9.18 7.94 6.63
C ALA A 141 -10.44 7.07 6.77
N MET A 142 -10.29 5.84 7.25
CA MET A 142 -11.41 4.94 7.52
C MET A 142 -12.34 5.52 8.58
N MET A 143 -11.80 6.02 9.69
CA MET A 143 -12.60 6.59 10.78
C MET A 143 -13.33 7.85 10.34
N THR A 144 -12.71 8.68 9.53
CA THR A 144 -13.35 9.89 8.99
C THR A 144 -14.53 9.52 8.10
N LEU A 145 -14.38 8.52 7.25
CA LEU A 145 -15.47 8.02 6.42
C LEU A 145 -16.58 7.45 7.28
N ARG A 146 -16.23 6.61 8.26
CA ARG A 146 -17.19 5.97 9.16
C ARG A 146 -18.06 6.99 9.90
N SER A 147 -17.46 8.12 10.32
CA SER A 147 -18.20 9.16 11.06
C SER A 147 -19.26 9.85 10.20
N ARG A 148 -19.19 9.73 8.88
CA ARG A 148 -20.14 10.30 7.93
C ARG A 148 -21.21 9.34 7.51
N ARG A 149 -21.12 8.08 7.95
CA ARG A 149 -22.05 7.00 7.62
C ARG A 149 -22.87 6.65 8.86
#